data_3d7f4e3041ff0c0409a782c5e5ae6ccc
#
_entry.id   3d7f4e3041ff0c0409a782c5e5ae6ccc
#
_cell.length_a   1.000
_cell.length_b   1.000
_cell.length_c   1.000
_cell.angle_alpha   90.00
_cell.angle_beta   90.00
_cell.angle_gamma   90.00
#
_symmetry.space_group_name_H-M   'P 1'
#
loop_
_entity.id
_entity.type
_entity.pdbx_description
1 polymer ?
#
loop_
_entity_poly.entity_id
_entity_poly.type
_entity_poly.pdbx_seq_one_letter_code
_entity_poly.pdbx_strand_id
1 'polypeptide(L)'
;RLSIGVQSFDDAKLRALGRVHDASQARAAVREAADVFETFNLDLMYALPGQTAEESARDLNEALSFAPPHLSVYHLTIEPNTRFALHPPPVPDEDLAFDMLDAITAATAQQGYERYEVSAYAKAGHRCAHNLNYWQFGDYLGIGAGAHGKLSFPHRIVRQTRWREPNTYMDKALAGRPMSNSDEVPRDSLAFEFM
;
A
#
# COMPACT_ATOMS: atom_id res chain seq x y z
N ARG A 1 12.32 -3.17 -9.43
CA ARG A 1 10.91 -2.73 -9.43
C ARG A 1 10.78 -1.37 -8.77
N LEU A 2 10.02 -0.47 -9.36
CA LEU A 2 9.64 0.83 -8.81
C LEU A 2 8.15 0.82 -8.42
N SER A 3 7.77 1.54 -7.36
CA SER A 3 6.37 1.85 -7.02
C SER A 3 6.17 3.35 -7.03
N ILE A 4 5.11 3.82 -7.69
CA ILE A 4 4.82 5.23 -7.89
C ILE A 4 3.48 5.56 -7.25
N GLY A 5 3.52 6.41 -6.24
CA GLY A 5 2.33 6.90 -5.54
C GLY A 5 1.59 7.98 -6.32
N VAL A 6 0.90 7.59 -7.39
CA VAL A 6 0.07 8.47 -8.23
C VAL A 6 -1.14 8.99 -7.44
N GLN A 7 -1.84 8.10 -6.77
CA GLN A 7 -3.07 8.27 -6.00
C GLN A 7 -4.30 8.63 -6.84
N SER A 8 -4.23 9.65 -7.70
CA SER A 8 -5.26 10.09 -8.65
C SER A 8 -4.62 10.86 -9.81
N PHE A 9 -5.29 10.95 -10.94
CA PHE A 9 -4.94 11.83 -12.06
C PHE A 9 -5.81 13.10 -12.11
N ASP A 10 -6.57 13.36 -11.04
CA ASP A 10 -7.36 14.57 -10.83
C ASP A 10 -6.70 15.50 -9.81
N ASP A 11 -6.36 16.73 -10.24
CA ASP A 11 -5.68 17.72 -9.41
C ASP A 11 -6.51 18.15 -8.19
N ALA A 12 -7.83 18.14 -8.27
CA ALA A 12 -8.68 18.48 -7.13
C ALA A 12 -8.62 17.38 -6.06
N LYS A 13 -8.61 16.11 -6.47
CA LYS A 13 -8.46 14.97 -5.57
C LYS A 13 -7.06 14.91 -4.96
N LEU A 14 -6.02 15.17 -5.74
CA LEU A 14 -4.64 15.25 -5.23
C LEU A 14 -4.49 16.35 -4.17
N ARG A 15 -5.03 17.54 -4.41
CA ARG A 15 -5.05 18.64 -3.42
C ARG A 15 -5.85 18.27 -2.17
N ALA A 16 -7.00 17.62 -2.32
CA ALA A 16 -7.80 17.15 -1.19
C ALA A 16 -7.04 16.15 -0.31
N LEU A 17 -6.22 15.28 -0.93
CA LEU A 17 -5.32 14.36 -0.23
C LEU A 17 -4.09 15.05 0.38
N GLY A 18 -3.84 16.33 0.10
CA GLY A 18 -2.65 17.05 0.54
C GLY A 18 -1.38 16.62 -0.20
N ARG A 19 -1.51 16.12 -1.44
CA ARG A 19 -0.36 15.76 -2.26
C ARG A 19 0.34 17.00 -2.80
N VAL A 20 1.67 16.93 -2.90
CA VAL A 20 2.51 18.04 -3.41
C VAL A 20 2.66 18.01 -4.93
N HIS A 21 2.50 16.84 -5.55
CA HIS A 21 2.52 16.67 -6.99
C HIS A 21 1.13 16.89 -7.60
N ASP A 22 1.11 17.27 -8.86
CA ASP A 22 -0.07 17.36 -9.70
C ASP A 22 -0.18 16.17 -10.68
N ALA A 23 -1.31 16.08 -11.37
CA ALA A 23 -1.58 15.02 -12.33
C ALA A 23 -0.58 15.01 -13.52
N SER A 24 -0.06 16.16 -13.93
CA SER A 24 0.96 16.26 -15.00
C SER A 24 2.28 15.64 -14.56
N GLN A 25 2.70 15.91 -13.33
CA GLN A 25 3.90 15.33 -12.73
C GLN A 25 3.75 13.82 -12.52
N ALA A 26 2.56 13.36 -12.09
CA ALA A 26 2.26 11.94 -11.98
C ALA A 26 2.40 11.22 -13.33
N ARG A 27 1.80 11.79 -14.40
CA ARG A 27 1.92 11.26 -15.78
C ARG A 27 3.37 11.21 -16.27
N ALA A 28 4.15 12.25 -16.00
CA ALA A 28 5.56 12.30 -16.37
C ALA A 28 6.36 11.20 -15.67
N ALA A 29 6.19 11.06 -14.34
CA ALA A 29 6.85 10.02 -13.56
C ALA A 29 6.50 8.60 -14.02
N VAL A 30 5.24 8.34 -14.39
CA VAL A 30 4.81 7.03 -14.90
C VAL A 30 5.48 6.71 -16.24
N ARG A 31 5.56 7.68 -17.17
CA ARG A 31 6.24 7.49 -18.46
C ARG A 31 7.73 7.21 -18.27
N GLU A 32 8.40 8.01 -17.44
CA GLU A 32 9.83 7.81 -17.14
C GLU A 32 10.06 6.43 -16.49
N ALA A 33 9.20 5.98 -15.59
CA ALA A 33 9.30 4.66 -15.01
C ALA A 33 9.11 3.54 -16.03
N ALA A 34 8.16 3.68 -16.96
CA ALA A 34 7.93 2.70 -18.02
C ALA A 34 9.12 2.59 -18.98
N ASP A 35 9.84 3.70 -19.21
CA ASP A 35 11.02 3.71 -20.08
C ASP A 35 12.28 3.10 -19.41
N VAL A 36 12.37 3.18 -18.06
CA VAL A 36 13.59 2.83 -17.31
C VAL A 36 13.49 1.47 -16.62
N PHE A 37 12.30 1.08 -16.17
CA PHE A 37 12.11 -0.11 -15.34
C PHE A 37 11.33 -1.19 -16.08
N GLU A 38 11.84 -2.40 -16.13
CA GLU A 38 11.13 -3.58 -16.66
C GLU A 38 9.85 -3.88 -15.91
N THR A 39 9.77 -3.52 -14.63
CA THR A 39 8.59 -3.72 -13.81
C THR A 39 8.38 -2.54 -12.86
N PHE A 40 7.17 -2.02 -12.84
CA PHE A 40 6.76 -0.93 -11.96
C PHE A 40 5.32 -1.13 -11.48
N ASN A 41 4.98 -0.43 -10.44
CA ASN A 41 3.66 -0.42 -9.84
C ASN A 41 3.13 1.01 -9.76
N LEU A 42 1.84 1.18 -10.01
CA LEU A 42 1.13 2.42 -9.74
C LEU A 42 0.24 2.23 -8.53
N ASP A 43 0.39 3.12 -7.54
CA ASP A 43 -0.51 3.19 -6.41
C ASP A 43 -1.62 4.20 -6.74
N LEU A 44 -2.86 3.76 -6.74
CA LEU A 44 -4.08 4.56 -6.86
C LEU A 44 -4.88 4.51 -5.57
N MET A 45 -5.75 5.48 -5.41
CA MET A 45 -6.75 5.48 -4.34
C MET A 45 -8.14 5.69 -4.90
N TYR A 46 -9.14 5.06 -4.30
CA TYR A 46 -10.56 5.28 -4.59
C TYR A 46 -11.32 5.66 -3.32
N ALA A 47 -12.57 6.04 -3.47
CA ALA A 47 -13.41 6.62 -2.42
C ALA A 47 -12.79 7.91 -1.83
N LEU A 48 -12.17 8.71 -2.70
CA LEU A 48 -11.54 9.98 -2.34
C LEU A 48 -12.59 11.03 -1.95
N PRO A 49 -12.20 12.13 -1.27
CA PRO A 49 -13.13 13.18 -0.88
C PRO A 49 -13.97 13.70 -2.07
N GLY A 50 -15.29 13.52 -1.96
CA GLY A 50 -16.27 13.90 -2.99
C GLY A 50 -16.08 13.22 -4.34
N GLN A 51 -15.44 12.04 -4.41
CA GLN A 51 -15.24 11.29 -5.65
C GLN A 51 -16.52 10.59 -6.07
N THR A 52 -16.87 10.68 -7.36
CA THR A 52 -17.95 9.89 -7.96
C THR A 52 -17.42 8.57 -8.55
N ALA A 53 -18.33 7.65 -8.87
CA ALA A 53 -17.96 6.39 -9.54
C ALA A 53 -17.30 6.64 -10.91
N GLU A 54 -17.78 7.63 -11.66
CA GLU A 54 -17.21 8.00 -12.97
C GLU A 54 -15.81 8.59 -12.81
N GLU A 55 -15.54 9.36 -11.74
CA GLU A 55 -14.22 9.90 -11.46
C GLU A 55 -13.24 8.79 -11.09
N SER A 56 -13.64 7.84 -10.25
CA SER A 56 -12.85 6.65 -9.93
C SER A 56 -12.54 5.82 -11.18
N ALA A 57 -13.54 5.60 -12.04
CA ALA A 57 -13.35 4.88 -13.30
C ALA A 57 -12.40 5.61 -14.27
N ARG A 58 -12.43 6.96 -14.33
CA ARG A 58 -11.47 7.74 -15.14
C ARG A 58 -10.04 7.57 -14.65
N ASP A 59 -9.81 7.67 -13.34
CA ASP A 59 -8.47 7.46 -12.74
C ASP A 59 -7.94 6.06 -13.07
N LEU A 60 -8.77 5.03 -12.90
CA LEU A 60 -8.39 3.66 -13.22
C LEU A 60 -8.08 3.48 -14.71
N ASN A 61 -8.95 3.97 -15.60
CA ASN A 61 -8.76 3.85 -17.05
C ASN A 61 -7.47 4.55 -17.51
N GLU A 62 -7.16 5.70 -16.92
CA GLU A 62 -5.90 6.39 -17.19
C GLU A 62 -4.70 5.56 -16.71
N ALA A 63 -4.73 5.00 -15.50
CA ALA A 63 -3.68 4.12 -15.03
C ALA A 63 -3.48 2.90 -15.94
N LEU A 64 -4.58 2.26 -16.35
CA LEU A 64 -4.56 1.10 -17.26
C LEU A 64 -4.00 1.45 -18.65
N SER A 65 -4.17 2.69 -19.12
CA SER A 65 -3.62 3.14 -20.41
C SER A 65 -2.08 3.12 -20.47
N PHE A 66 -1.39 3.22 -19.32
CA PHE A 66 0.05 3.05 -19.22
C PHE A 66 0.48 1.58 -19.19
N ALA A 67 -0.46 0.63 -19.19
CA ALA A 67 -0.23 -0.80 -19.16
C ALA A 67 0.77 -1.28 -18.08
N PRO A 68 0.72 -0.77 -16.83
CA PRO A 68 1.66 -1.16 -15.80
C PRO A 68 1.53 -2.68 -15.56
N PRO A 69 2.62 -3.40 -15.24
CA PRO A 69 2.53 -4.82 -14.93
C PRO A 69 1.85 -5.11 -13.58
N HIS A 70 1.73 -4.10 -12.72
CA HIS A 70 1.13 -4.20 -11.39
C HIS A 70 0.42 -2.89 -10.99
N LEU A 71 -0.71 -3.03 -10.32
CA LEU A 71 -1.48 -1.93 -9.72
C LEU A 71 -1.74 -2.22 -8.24
N SER A 72 -1.64 -1.19 -7.42
CA SER A 72 -2.17 -1.19 -6.05
C SER A 72 -3.28 -0.16 -5.99
N VAL A 73 -4.49 -0.56 -5.59
CA VAL A 73 -5.65 0.32 -5.55
C VAL A 73 -6.24 0.30 -4.14
N TYR A 74 -6.04 1.38 -3.40
CA TYR A 74 -6.37 1.48 -1.99
C TYR A 74 -7.68 2.23 -1.76
N HIS A 75 -8.52 1.69 -0.88
CA HIS A 75 -9.62 2.46 -0.30
C HIS A 75 -9.08 3.56 0.61
N LEU A 76 -9.60 4.79 0.50
CA LEU A 76 -9.24 5.85 1.44
C LEU A 76 -9.78 5.52 2.82
N THR A 77 -8.90 5.21 3.76
CA THR A 77 -9.22 4.97 5.16
C THR A 77 -8.77 6.16 6.01
N ILE A 78 -9.65 6.61 6.91
CA ILE A 78 -9.33 7.71 7.83
C ILE A 78 -8.67 7.13 9.09
N GLU A 79 -7.36 7.20 9.12
CA GLU A 79 -6.56 6.67 10.22
C GLU A 79 -6.58 7.60 11.45
N PRO A 80 -6.61 7.05 12.68
CA PRO A 80 -6.53 7.83 13.92
C PRO A 80 -5.26 8.69 13.95
N ASN A 81 -5.34 9.84 14.64
CA ASN A 81 -4.21 10.78 14.78
C ASN A 81 -3.72 11.41 13.47
N THR A 82 -4.56 11.44 12.44
CA THR A 82 -4.31 12.14 11.18
C THR A 82 -5.09 13.44 11.10
N ARG A 83 -4.72 14.32 10.15
CA ARG A 83 -5.49 15.54 9.87
C ARG A 83 -6.93 15.23 9.44
N PHE A 84 -7.14 14.13 8.71
CA PHE A 84 -8.46 13.68 8.29
C PHE A 84 -9.30 13.18 9.46
N ALA A 85 -8.71 12.58 10.50
CA ALA A 85 -9.45 12.22 11.71
C ALA A 85 -9.90 13.47 12.51
N LEU A 86 -9.09 14.55 12.50
CA LEU A 86 -9.46 15.80 13.17
C LEU A 86 -10.48 16.62 12.36
N HIS A 87 -10.41 16.57 11.04
CA HIS A 87 -11.26 17.30 10.10
C HIS A 87 -11.67 16.35 8.95
N PRO A 88 -12.63 15.44 9.19
CA PRO A 88 -13.03 14.45 8.20
C PRO A 88 -13.60 15.13 6.94
N PRO A 89 -13.02 14.85 5.76
CA PRO A 89 -13.60 15.33 4.51
C PRO A 89 -14.88 14.54 4.19
N PRO A 90 -15.78 15.07 3.34
CA PRO A 90 -16.89 14.28 2.82
C PRO A 90 -16.34 13.17 1.91
N VAL A 91 -16.51 11.93 2.31
CA VAL A 91 -16.14 10.75 1.51
C VAL A 91 -17.40 10.04 1.01
N PRO A 92 -17.32 9.25 -0.09
CA PRO A 92 -18.38 8.36 -0.50
C PRO A 92 -18.84 7.46 0.65
N ASP A 93 -20.12 7.11 0.67
CA ASP A 93 -20.63 6.11 1.61
C ASP A 93 -20.10 4.70 1.28
N GLU A 94 -20.37 3.74 2.17
CA GLU A 94 -19.86 2.38 2.05
C GLU A 94 -20.40 1.68 0.79
N ASP A 95 -21.67 1.91 0.43
CA ASP A 95 -22.30 1.29 -0.75
C ASP A 95 -21.63 1.80 -2.03
N LEU A 96 -21.45 3.11 -2.18
CA LEU A 96 -20.75 3.69 -3.33
C LEU A 96 -19.28 3.27 -3.38
N ALA A 97 -18.60 3.18 -2.25
CA ALA A 97 -17.22 2.69 -2.19
C ALA A 97 -17.13 1.22 -2.59
N PHE A 98 -18.10 0.40 -2.23
CA PHE A 98 -18.19 -0.99 -2.65
C PHE A 98 -18.43 -1.12 -4.15
N ASP A 99 -19.37 -0.34 -4.71
CA ASP A 99 -19.63 -0.28 -6.16
C ASP A 99 -18.38 0.13 -6.94
N MET A 100 -17.61 1.10 -6.43
CA MET A 100 -16.31 1.47 -7.02
C MET A 100 -15.32 0.29 -7.01
N LEU A 101 -15.23 -0.45 -5.91
CA LEU A 101 -14.34 -1.61 -5.81
C LEU A 101 -14.71 -2.71 -6.79
N ASP A 102 -16.01 -2.99 -6.93
CA ASP A 102 -16.50 -3.98 -7.88
C ASP A 102 -16.21 -3.57 -9.33
N ALA A 103 -16.43 -2.30 -9.67
CA ALA A 103 -16.10 -1.76 -10.99
C ALA A 103 -14.58 -1.82 -11.27
N ILE A 104 -13.74 -1.48 -10.28
CA ILE A 104 -12.27 -1.59 -10.38
C ILE A 104 -11.86 -3.04 -10.63
N THR A 105 -12.41 -3.97 -9.86
CA THR A 105 -12.10 -5.40 -9.98
C THR A 105 -12.52 -5.96 -11.35
N ALA A 106 -13.69 -5.59 -11.85
CA ALA A 106 -14.16 -6.00 -13.14
C ALA A 106 -13.31 -5.42 -14.30
N ALA A 107 -12.99 -4.13 -14.24
CA ALA A 107 -12.21 -3.45 -15.27
C ALA A 107 -10.76 -3.96 -15.33
N THR A 108 -10.12 -4.19 -14.19
CA THR A 108 -8.76 -4.77 -14.12
C THR A 108 -8.75 -6.19 -14.66
N ALA A 109 -9.74 -7.03 -14.30
CA ALA A 109 -9.86 -8.40 -14.82
C ALA A 109 -10.00 -8.43 -16.36
N GLN A 110 -10.77 -7.51 -16.97
CA GLN A 110 -10.91 -7.38 -18.42
C GLN A 110 -9.58 -7.05 -19.12
N GLN A 111 -8.64 -6.42 -18.41
CA GLN A 111 -7.30 -6.06 -18.90
C GLN A 111 -6.23 -7.13 -18.54
N GLY A 112 -6.66 -8.30 -18.05
CA GLY A 112 -5.79 -9.43 -17.74
C GLY A 112 -5.03 -9.30 -16.41
N TYR A 113 -5.51 -8.47 -15.49
CA TYR A 113 -4.98 -8.45 -14.12
C TYR A 113 -5.76 -9.42 -13.24
N GLU A 114 -5.07 -10.03 -12.30
CA GLU A 114 -5.63 -10.82 -11.23
C GLU A 114 -5.48 -10.07 -9.91
N ARG A 115 -6.57 -9.92 -9.17
CA ARG A 115 -6.51 -9.46 -7.78
C ARG A 115 -5.99 -10.61 -6.93
N TYR A 116 -4.80 -10.50 -6.37
CA TYR A 116 -4.14 -11.59 -5.63
C TYR A 116 -4.01 -11.33 -4.13
N GLU A 117 -4.35 -10.11 -3.68
CA GLU A 117 -4.47 -9.72 -2.29
C GLU A 117 -5.44 -8.54 -2.17
N VAL A 118 -5.60 -7.96 -0.96
CA VAL A 118 -6.66 -6.99 -0.64
C VAL A 118 -6.70 -5.81 -1.60
N SER A 119 -5.54 -5.25 -1.96
CA SER A 119 -5.42 -4.02 -2.74
C SER A 119 -4.60 -4.15 -4.01
N ALA A 120 -4.02 -5.33 -4.30
CA ALA A 120 -3.08 -5.47 -5.39
C ALA A 120 -3.58 -6.34 -6.53
N TYR A 121 -3.34 -5.84 -7.73
CA TYR A 121 -3.72 -6.42 -9.01
C TYR A 121 -2.46 -6.59 -9.87
N ALA A 122 -2.24 -7.75 -10.45
CA ALA A 122 -1.04 -8.04 -11.23
C ALA A 122 -1.35 -8.81 -12.50
N LYS A 123 -0.60 -8.53 -13.57
CA LYS A 123 -0.51 -9.42 -14.73
C LYS A 123 0.26 -10.70 -14.34
N ALA A 124 0.09 -11.77 -15.10
CA ALA A 124 0.77 -13.04 -14.87
C ALA A 124 2.29 -12.84 -14.73
N GLY A 125 2.87 -13.40 -13.67
CA GLY A 125 4.31 -13.28 -13.38
C GLY A 125 4.75 -11.97 -12.69
N HIS A 126 3.83 -11.03 -12.42
CA HIS A 126 4.17 -9.71 -11.86
C HIS A 126 3.67 -9.46 -10.43
N ARG A 127 3.18 -10.51 -9.73
CA ARG A 127 2.82 -10.38 -8.31
C ARG A 127 4.00 -9.89 -7.48
N CYS A 128 3.76 -9.06 -6.49
CA CYS A 128 4.80 -8.52 -5.64
C CYS A 128 5.32 -9.58 -4.65
N ALA A 129 6.58 -9.96 -4.76
CA ALA A 129 7.21 -10.94 -3.86
C ALA A 129 7.14 -10.50 -2.39
N HIS A 130 7.27 -9.19 -2.12
CA HIS A 130 7.13 -8.64 -0.76
C HIS A 130 5.74 -8.88 -0.18
N ASN A 131 4.66 -8.61 -0.95
CA ASN A 131 3.29 -8.87 -0.52
C ASN A 131 3.07 -10.37 -0.29
N LEU A 132 3.50 -11.21 -1.25
CA LEU A 132 3.39 -12.66 -1.13
C LEU A 132 4.14 -13.20 0.09
N ASN A 133 5.30 -12.64 0.43
CA ASN A 133 6.03 -13.04 1.62
C ASN A 133 5.18 -12.89 2.91
N TYR A 134 4.44 -11.79 3.05
CA TYR A 134 3.53 -11.61 4.20
C TYR A 134 2.37 -12.61 4.15
N TRP A 135 1.70 -12.74 3.00
CA TRP A 135 0.57 -13.66 2.84
C TRP A 135 0.94 -15.14 3.00
N GLN A 136 2.21 -15.49 2.77
CA GLN A 136 2.77 -16.83 2.98
C GLN A 136 3.42 -16.99 4.35
N PHE A 137 3.19 -16.06 5.25
CA PHE A 137 3.78 -16.05 6.59
C PHE A 137 5.31 -16.08 6.60
N GLY A 138 5.94 -15.50 5.59
CA GLY A 138 7.39 -15.43 5.44
C GLY A 138 8.06 -14.55 6.50
N ASP A 139 9.36 -14.74 6.67
CA ASP A 139 10.17 -13.96 7.58
C ASP A 139 10.59 -12.63 6.94
N TYR A 140 10.80 -11.62 7.79
CA TYR A 140 11.30 -10.33 7.37
C TYR A 140 12.06 -9.61 8.47
N LEU A 141 13.06 -8.83 8.09
CA LEU A 141 13.86 -8.02 9.00
C LEU A 141 13.34 -6.59 9.03
N GLY A 142 12.96 -6.11 10.21
CA GLY A 142 12.67 -4.71 10.41
C GLY A 142 13.94 -3.89 10.58
N ILE A 143 14.15 -2.85 9.76
CA ILE A 143 15.29 -1.93 9.85
C ILE A 143 14.76 -0.50 9.87
N GLY A 144 15.25 0.31 10.82
CA GLY A 144 14.83 1.69 10.99
C GLY A 144 13.91 1.90 12.19
N ALA A 145 13.65 3.17 12.52
CA ALA A 145 12.80 3.57 13.63
C ALA A 145 11.36 3.05 13.44
N GLY A 146 10.81 2.43 14.49
CA GLY A 146 9.46 1.87 14.49
C GLY A 146 9.28 0.61 13.64
N ALA A 147 10.34 0.07 13.02
CA ALA A 147 10.24 -1.10 12.17
C ALA A 147 9.90 -2.37 12.96
N HIS A 148 9.08 -3.21 12.35
CA HIS A 148 8.72 -4.53 12.84
C HIS A 148 9.49 -5.61 12.09
N GLY A 149 9.76 -6.73 12.74
CA GLY A 149 10.39 -7.90 12.15
C GLY A 149 9.74 -9.19 12.66
N LYS A 150 9.80 -10.23 11.84
CA LYS A 150 9.38 -11.59 12.17
C LYS A 150 10.47 -12.57 11.78
N LEU A 151 10.88 -13.41 12.70
CA LEU A 151 11.88 -14.46 12.47
C LEU A 151 11.35 -15.80 12.96
N SER A 152 11.34 -16.78 12.08
CA SER A 152 10.94 -18.16 12.36
C SER A 152 12.17 -19.03 12.60
N PHE A 153 12.20 -19.72 13.71
CA PHE A 153 13.21 -20.72 14.07
C PHE A 153 12.53 -22.08 14.20
N PRO A 154 13.25 -23.20 14.20
CA PRO A 154 12.65 -24.54 14.26
C PRO A 154 11.66 -24.76 15.42
N HIS A 155 11.83 -24.03 16.52
CA HIS A 155 11.05 -24.25 17.75
C HIS A 155 10.24 -23.03 18.21
N ARG A 156 10.45 -21.86 17.59
CA ARG A 156 9.80 -20.61 18.00
C ARG A 156 9.71 -19.62 16.86
N ILE A 157 8.77 -18.70 16.98
CA ILE A 157 8.66 -17.51 16.13
C ILE A 157 8.85 -16.29 17.01
N VAL A 158 9.68 -15.35 16.58
CA VAL A 158 9.99 -14.14 17.33
C VAL A 158 9.49 -12.93 16.55
N ARG A 159 8.70 -12.08 17.22
CA ARG A 159 8.31 -10.75 16.74
C ARG A 159 9.24 -9.72 17.39
N GLN A 160 9.75 -8.80 16.58
CA GLN A 160 10.63 -7.73 17.05
C GLN A 160 10.09 -6.38 16.63
N THR A 161 10.21 -5.38 17.52
CA THR A 161 9.88 -4.00 17.23
C THR A 161 11.06 -3.11 17.57
N ARG A 162 11.40 -2.18 16.70
CA ARG A 162 12.43 -1.17 16.91
C ARG A 162 11.87 0.02 17.67
N TRP A 163 12.73 0.80 18.32
CA TRP A 163 12.34 2.06 18.94
C TRP A 163 11.66 2.96 17.91
N ARG A 164 10.48 3.50 18.26
CA ARG A 164 9.63 4.23 17.29
C ARG A 164 10.13 5.64 17.00
N GLU A 165 10.62 6.33 18.04
CA GLU A 165 11.11 7.70 17.90
C GLU A 165 12.50 7.67 17.23
N PRO A 166 12.73 8.43 16.11
CA PRO A 166 13.95 8.32 15.31
C PRO A 166 15.26 8.58 16.09
N ASN A 167 15.33 9.64 16.92
CA ASN A 167 16.53 9.95 17.67
C ASN A 167 16.83 8.86 18.72
N THR A 168 15.79 8.41 19.43
CA THR A 168 15.91 7.28 20.37
C THR A 168 16.39 6.02 19.67
N TYR A 169 15.84 5.72 18.47
CA TYR A 169 16.30 4.57 17.68
C TYR A 169 17.78 4.68 17.33
N MET A 170 18.24 5.83 16.85
CA MET A 170 19.65 6.05 16.49
C MET A 170 20.57 5.86 17.69
N ASP A 171 20.26 6.49 18.82
CA ASP A 171 21.07 6.38 20.06
C ASP A 171 21.11 4.94 20.56
N LYS A 172 19.97 4.25 20.59
CA LYS A 172 19.88 2.86 21.03
C LYS A 172 20.56 1.90 20.06
N ALA A 173 20.48 2.15 18.76
CA ALA A 173 21.14 1.33 17.73
C ALA A 173 22.67 1.45 17.84
N LEU A 174 23.20 2.66 18.03
CA LEU A 174 24.63 2.90 18.28
C LEU A 174 25.12 2.21 19.56
N ALA A 175 24.26 2.12 20.58
CA ALA A 175 24.53 1.40 21.82
C ALA A 175 24.32 -0.13 21.74
N GLY A 176 24.08 -0.69 20.54
CA GLY A 176 23.85 -2.12 20.32
C GLY A 176 22.49 -2.65 20.79
N ARG A 177 21.51 -1.78 21.07
CA ARG A 177 20.19 -2.11 21.60
C ARG A 177 19.07 -1.52 20.73
N PRO A 178 18.98 -1.86 19.42
CA PRO A 178 18.03 -1.24 18.49
C PRO A 178 16.57 -1.63 18.72
N MET A 179 16.32 -2.70 19.49
CA MET A 179 14.98 -3.24 19.73
C MET A 179 14.36 -2.63 20.97
N SER A 180 13.10 -2.19 20.86
CA SER A 180 12.26 -1.81 22.00
C SER A 180 11.55 -3.02 22.58
N ASN A 181 11.24 -4.00 21.73
CA ASN A 181 10.59 -5.24 22.12
C ASN A 181 11.09 -6.43 21.29
N SER A 182 11.09 -7.64 21.90
CA SER A 182 11.41 -8.90 21.22
C SER A 182 10.70 -10.03 21.95
N ASP A 183 9.56 -10.48 21.41
CA ASP A 183 8.68 -11.46 22.03
C ASP A 183 8.63 -12.76 21.22
N GLU A 184 8.57 -13.87 21.93
CA GLU A 184 8.22 -15.15 21.34
C GLU A 184 6.70 -15.24 21.16
N VAL A 185 6.25 -15.63 19.96
CA VAL A 185 4.83 -15.82 19.67
C VAL A 185 4.34 -17.08 20.40
N PRO A 186 3.31 -16.97 21.26
CA PRO A 186 2.73 -18.13 21.92
C PRO A 186 2.16 -19.13 20.90
N ARG A 187 2.29 -20.43 21.18
CA ARG A 187 1.83 -21.49 20.25
C ARG A 187 0.32 -21.46 19.98
N ASP A 188 -0.46 -21.09 20.96
CA ASP A 188 -1.91 -20.93 20.86
C ASP A 188 -2.33 -19.73 20.01
N SER A 189 -1.45 -18.76 19.84
CA SER A 189 -1.67 -17.58 19.00
C SER A 189 -1.27 -17.76 17.54
N LEU A 190 -0.61 -18.86 17.16
CA LEU A 190 -0.07 -19.06 15.81
C LEU A 190 -1.15 -19.03 14.72
N ALA A 191 -2.36 -19.54 14.99
CA ALA A 191 -3.46 -19.49 14.03
C ALA A 191 -3.88 -18.05 13.71
N PHE A 192 -3.87 -17.15 14.71
CA PHE A 192 -4.17 -15.72 14.52
C PHE A 192 -3.02 -14.95 13.86
N GLU A 193 -1.79 -15.39 14.09
CA GLU A 193 -0.61 -14.78 13.45
C GLU A 193 -0.54 -15.08 11.94
N PHE A 194 -1.12 -16.20 11.52
CA PHE A 194 -1.15 -16.61 10.11
C PHE A 194 -2.31 -15.96 9.32
N MET A 195 -3.41 -15.59 9.98
CA MET A 195 -4.57 -14.94 9.36
C MET A 195 -4.35 -13.44 9.16
#